data_387cad22c614193c5332e607624a257c
#
_entry.id   387cad22c614193c5332e607624a257c
#
_cell.length_a   1.000
_cell.length_b   1.000
_cell.length_c   1.000
_cell.angle_alpha   90.00
_cell.angle_beta   90.00
_cell.angle_gamma   90.00
#
_symmetry.space_group_name_H-M   'P 1'
#
loop_
_entity.id
_entity.type
_entity.pdbx_description
1 polymer ?
#
loop_
_entity_poly.entity_id
_entity_poly.type
_entity_poly.pdbx_seq_one_letter_code
_entity_poly.pdbx_strand_id
1 'polypeptide(L)'
;MMVLIERESNFNPNAVNGWDSNAKGGDPSRGLCQVIMATFVWCKHPGAPNDIMNPLANICAAINWIKFKYGDIRFVQQANKNLPPKGY
;
A
#
# COMPACT_ATOMS: atom_id res chain seq x y z
N MET A 1 0.28 -6.38 -9.01
CA MET A 1 1.04 -5.60 -8.00
C MET A 1 2.02 -4.59 -8.60
N MET A 2 2.71 -4.90 -9.68
CA MET A 2 3.70 -3.98 -10.28
C MET A 2 3.07 -2.64 -10.69
N VAL A 3 1.91 -2.67 -11.33
CA VAL A 3 1.20 -1.44 -11.74
C VAL A 3 0.79 -0.61 -10.51
N LEU A 4 0.29 -1.27 -9.46
CA LEU A 4 -0.08 -0.60 -8.21
C LEU A 4 1.13 0.07 -7.56
N ILE A 5 2.25 -0.64 -7.44
CA ILE A 5 3.48 -0.11 -6.85
C ILE A 5 4.00 1.08 -7.66
N GLU A 6 4.01 0.99 -8.98
CA GLU A 6 4.42 2.10 -9.83
C GLU A 6 3.56 3.34 -9.60
N ARG A 7 2.24 3.17 -9.60
CA ARG A 7 1.30 4.27 -9.39
C ARG A 7 1.37 4.88 -7.99
N GLU A 8 1.61 4.04 -6.97
CA GLU A 8 1.64 4.50 -5.58
C GLU A 8 2.95 5.19 -5.22
N SER A 9 4.09 4.65 -5.64
CA SER A 9 5.39 5.12 -5.16
C SER A 9 6.46 5.25 -6.23
N ASN A 10 6.15 4.92 -7.48
CA ASN A 10 7.13 4.85 -8.56
C ASN A 10 8.33 3.96 -8.17
N PHE A 11 8.05 2.83 -7.53
CA PHE A 11 9.03 1.84 -7.03
C PHE A 11 9.98 2.40 -5.96
N ASN A 12 9.59 3.47 -5.26
CA ASN A 12 10.41 4.03 -4.19
C ASN A 12 10.01 3.45 -2.83
N PRO A 13 10.84 2.58 -2.20
CA PRO A 13 10.50 1.98 -0.91
C PRO A 13 10.49 2.99 0.25
N ASN A 14 11.06 4.17 0.05
CA ASN A 14 11.13 5.23 1.07
C ASN A 14 10.08 6.33 0.85
N ALA A 15 9.15 6.15 -0.09
CA ALA A 15 8.14 7.15 -0.37
C ALA A 15 7.22 7.39 0.82
N VAL A 16 6.99 8.67 1.13
CA VAL A 16 6.05 9.12 2.17
C VAL A 16 5.18 10.20 1.57
N ASN A 17 3.85 10.01 1.62
CA ASN A 17 2.90 11.00 1.12
C ASN A 17 2.52 11.96 2.25
N GLY A 18 2.90 13.23 2.12
CA GLY A 18 2.64 14.27 3.12
C GLY A 18 1.44 15.17 2.82
N TRP A 19 0.66 14.88 1.76
CA TRP A 19 -0.40 15.81 1.31
C TRP A 19 -1.82 15.29 1.49
N ASP A 20 -2.05 13.98 1.60
CA ASP A 20 -3.39 13.42 1.63
C ASP A 20 -4.05 13.56 3.00
N SER A 21 -5.32 13.12 3.10
CA SER A 21 -6.08 13.19 4.34
C SER A 21 -5.48 12.34 5.46
N ASN A 22 -4.81 11.23 5.12
CA ASN A 22 -4.14 10.38 6.10
C ASN A 22 -2.95 11.09 6.73
N ALA A 23 -2.16 11.83 5.92
CA ALA A 23 -1.04 12.63 6.42
C ALA A 23 -1.54 13.74 7.35
N LYS A 24 -2.66 14.40 7.01
CA LYS A 24 -3.27 15.43 7.86
C LYS A 24 -3.74 14.86 9.19
N GLY A 25 -4.13 13.58 9.22
CA GLY A 25 -4.49 12.86 10.44
C GLY A 25 -3.29 12.33 11.23
N GLY A 26 -2.06 12.59 10.79
CA GLY A 26 -0.85 12.13 11.46
C GLY A 26 -0.41 10.72 11.07
N ASP A 27 -1.02 10.13 10.04
CA ASP A 27 -0.68 8.78 9.55
C ASP A 27 -0.50 8.77 8.03
N PRO A 28 0.63 9.32 7.53
CA PRO A 28 0.89 9.39 6.09
C PRO A 28 1.07 7.99 5.49
N SER A 29 0.71 7.86 4.21
CA SER A 29 0.99 6.65 3.44
C SER A 29 2.49 6.48 3.22
N ARG A 30 3.01 5.26 3.38
CA ARG A 30 4.45 4.97 3.36
C ARG A 30 4.76 3.75 2.52
N GLY A 31 5.97 3.77 1.94
CA GLY A 31 6.57 2.61 1.28
C GLY A 31 6.06 2.35 -0.12
N LEU A 32 6.44 1.20 -0.68
CA LEU A 32 6.15 0.83 -2.07
C LEU A 32 4.66 0.85 -2.40
N CYS A 33 3.81 0.38 -1.51
CA CYS A 33 2.37 0.29 -1.74
C CYS A 33 1.59 1.42 -1.06
N GLN A 34 2.28 2.39 -0.44
CA GLN A 34 1.67 3.54 0.24
C GLN A 34 0.62 3.11 1.26
N VAL A 35 1.07 2.31 2.24
CA VAL A 35 0.25 1.80 3.33
C VAL A 35 0.32 2.76 4.52
N ILE A 36 -0.81 3.03 5.16
CA ILE A 36 -0.83 3.78 6.42
C ILE A 36 -0.55 2.84 7.59
N MET A 37 -0.04 3.39 8.70
CA MET A 37 0.35 2.58 9.87
C MET A 37 -0.84 1.82 10.46
N ALA A 38 -2.02 2.43 10.51
CA ALA A 38 -3.23 1.77 11.01
C ALA A 38 -3.54 0.48 10.22
N THR A 39 -3.43 0.54 8.89
CA THR A 39 -3.62 -0.62 8.02
C THR A 39 -2.48 -1.62 8.22
N PHE A 40 -1.25 -1.15 8.31
CA PHE A 40 -0.07 -2.01 8.48
C PHE A 40 -0.16 -2.85 9.76
N VAL A 41 -0.48 -2.23 10.87
CA VAL A 41 -0.60 -2.93 12.16
C VAL A 41 -1.62 -4.06 12.09
N TRP A 42 -2.72 -3.84 11.37
CA TRP A 42 -3.79 -4.81 11.23
C TRP A 42 -3.51 -5.89 10.18
N CYS A 43 -2.84 -5.52 9.09
CA CYS A 43 -2.65 -6.39 7.92
C CYS A 43 -1.25 -6.98 7.80
N LYS A 44 -0.29 -6.60 8.64
CA LYS A 44 1.08 -7.08 8.53
C LYS A 44 1.15 -8.59 8.61
N HIS A 45 2.05 -9.18 7.81
CA HIS A 45 2.26 -10.61 7.79
C HIS A 45 3.22 -11.00 8.92
N PRO A 46 2.89 -12.02 9.75
CA PRO A 46 3.75 -12.40 10.90
C PRO A 46 5.14 -12.91 10.48
N GLY A 47 5.29 -13.43 9.26
CA GLY A 47 6.58 -13.87 8.74
C GLY A 47 7.43 -12.77 8.11
N ALA A 48 6.91 -11.55 7.99
CA ALA A 48 7.62 -10.41 7.43
C ALA A 48 8.16 -9.50 8.54
N PRO A 49 9.19 -8.66 8.27
CA PRO A 49 9.70 -7.70 9.24
C PRO A 49 8.60 -6.76 9.76
N ASN A 50 8.68 -6.39 11.03
CA ASN A 50 7.73 -5.43 11.63
C ASN A 50 8.22 -3.99 11.35
N ASP A 51 8.27 -3.63 10.08
CA ASP A 51 8.75 -2.34 9.59
C ASP A 51 7.96 -1.97 8.33
N ILE A 52 7.13 -0.94 8.42
CA ILE A 52 6.28 -0.48 7.31
C ILE A 52 7.11 -0.02 6.10
N MET A 53 8.32 0.44 6.30
CA MET A 53 9.22 0.88 5.22
C MET A 53 9.97 -0.28 4.57
N ASN A 54 9.98 -1.47 5.17
CA ASN A 54 10.60 -2.65 4.58
C ASN A 54 9.78 -3.07 3.34
N PRO A 55 10.40 -3.23 2.16
CA PRO A 55 9.65 -3.56 0.93
C PRO A 55 8.81 -4.82 1.05
N LEU A 56 9.36 -5.88 1.61
CA LEU A 56 8.62 -7.15 1.79
C LEU A 56 7.44 -6.96 2.74
N ALA A 57 7.65 -6.35 3.89
CA ALA A 57 6.59 -6.13 4.88
C ALA A 57 5.47 -5.24 4.33
N ASN A 58 5.83 -4.18 3.60
CA ASN A 58 4.89 -3.26 3.00
C ASN A 58 4.01 -3.95 1.94
N ILE A 59 4.63 -4.71 1.04
CA ILE A 59 3.90 -5.45 0.00
C ILE A 59 2.99 -6.51 0.64
N CYS A 60 3.48 -7.27 1.62
CA CYS A 60 2.67 -8.28 2.29
C CYS A 60 1.45 -7.68 2.99
N ALA A 61 1.61 -6.55 3.66
CA ALA A 61 0.50 -5.85 4.30
C ALA A 61 -0.52 -5.36 3.27
N ALA A 62 -0.06 -4.81 2.14
CA ALA A 62 -0.93 -4.37 1.06
C ALA A 62 -1.71 -5.54 0.45
N ILE A 63 -1.08 -6.70 0.25
CA ILE A 63 -1.76 -7.90 -0.26
C ILE A 63 -2.85 -8.35 0.71
N ASN A 64 -2.58 -8.38 2.01
CA ASN A 64 -3.57 -8.76 3.02
C ASN A 64 -4.74 -7.77 3.06
N TRP A 65 -4.46 -6.47 2.95
CA TRP A 65 -5.48 -5.44 2.85
C TRP A 65 -6.38 -5.62 1.63
N ILE A 66 -5.76 -5.90 0.46
CA ILE A 66 -6.50 -6.14 -0.78
C ILE A 66 -7.40 -7.38 -0.66
N LYS A 67 -6.88 -8.47 -0.09
CA LYS A 67 -7.67 -9.68 0.14
C LYS A 67 -8.87 -9.41 1.04
N PHE A 68 -8.70 -8.60 2.05
CA PHE A 68 -9.77 -8.25 2.97
C PHE A 68 -10.81 -7.35 2.32
N LYS A 69 -10.38 -6.27 1.67
CA LYS A 69 -11.27 -5.23 1.15
C LYS A 69 -11.88 -5.59 -0.20
N TYR A 70 -11.10 -6.17 -1.09
CA TYR A 70 -11.49 -6.43 -2.49
C TYR A 70 -11.64 -7.90 -2.82
N GLY A 71 -11.06 -8.80 -2.04
CA GLY A 71 -11.03 -10.23 -2.29
C GLY A 71 -9.92 -10.69 -3.24
N ASP A 72 -9.60 -9.91 -4.27
CA ASP A 72 -8.58 -10.24 -5.27
C ASP A 72 -8.02 -8.96 -5.87
N ILE A 73 -6.74 -8.97 -6.27
CA ILE A 73 -6.07 -7.85 -6.93
C ILE A 73 -6.77 -7.44 -8.23
N ARG A 74 -7.47 -8.36 -8.89
CA ARG A 74 -8.22 -8.09 -10.12
C ARG A 74 -9.31 -7.02 -9.93
N PHE A 75 -9.81 -6.86 -8.71
CA PHE A 75 -10.87 -5.90 -8.40
C PHE A 75 -10.32 -4.55 -7.92
N VAL A 76 -8.99 -4.38 -7.92
CA VAL A 76 -8.33 -3.14 -7.52
C VAL A 76 -8.03 -2.31 -8.75
N GLN A 77 -8.73 -1.18 -8.91
CA GLN A 77 -8.53 -0.30 -10.06
C GLN A 77 -7.09 0.20 -10.16
N GLN A 78 -6.43 0.50 -9.04
CA GLN A 78 -5.05 0.98 -9.01
C GLN A 78 -4.06 -0.04 -9.58
N ALA A 79 -4.39 -1.31 -9.58
CA ALA A 79 -3.55 -2.37 -10.12
C ALA A 79 -3.84 -2.70 -11.60
N ASN A 80 -4.86 -2.09 -12.19
CA ASN A 80 -5.27 -2.35 -13.56
C ASN A 80 -4.75 -1.26 -14.51
N LYS A 81 -3.78 -1.63 -15.36
CA LYS A 81 -3.16 -0.70 -16.31
C LYS A 81 -4.14 -0.13 -17.34
N ASN A 82 -5.26 -0.79 -17.58
CA ASN A 82 -6.28 -0.37 -18.55
C ASN A 82 -7.31 0.61 -17.96
N LEU A 83 -7.25 0.87 -16.66
CA LEU A 83 -8.10 1.82 -15.96
C LEU A 83 -7.27 2.98 -15.41
N PRO A 84 -7.88 4.18 -15.24
CA PRO A 84 -7.16 5.30 -14.65
C PRO A 84 -6.75 5.03 -13.20
N PRO A 85 -5.70 5.72 -12.68
CA PRO A 85 -5.29 5.57 -11.29
C PRO A 85 -6.40 5.90 -10.30
N LYS A 86 -6.45 5.13 -9.21
CA LYS A 86 -7.39 5.36 -8.11
C LYS A 86 -6.82 4.78 -6.82
N GLY A 87 -6.90 5.51 -5.72
CA GLY A 87 -6.50 5.03 -4.41
C GLY A 87 -7.25 3.76 -3.98
N TYR A 88 -6.57 2.91 -3.28
CA TYR A 88 -7.14 1.66 -2.79
C TYR A 88 -7.06 1.63 -1.25
#